data_4794f39e94b56b5797cb5d6a6eee18bd
#
_entry.id   4794f39e94b56b5797cb5d6a6eee18bd
#
_cell.length_a   1.000
_cell.length_b   1.000
_cell.length_c   1.000
_cell.angle_alpha   90.00
_cell.angle_beta   90.00
_cell.angle_gamma   90.00
#
_symmetry.space_group_name_H-M   'P 1'
#
loop_
_entity.id
_entity.type
_entity.pdbx_description
1 polymer ?
#
loop_
_entity_poly.entity_id
_entity_poly.type
_entity_poly.pdbx_seq_one_letter_code
_entity_poly.pdbx_strand_id
1 'polypeptide(L)'
;MFLIPQVVLLIEQLTLKHIKRIVKKCGACLVWGGAMDLAPADDLLIRVEHPLALDPFLLPSVMSKKKVAGSKYVAIDIPRGPETKMKTNEEAERLAKDFISLGKRLGINVDCAITRGDQPIGHAIGPALEAREALESLMGRGPEDLMNKVASIGGILL
;
A
#
# COMPACT_ATOMS: atom_id res chain seq x y z
N MET A 1 10.34 -17.92 -17.15
CA MET A 1 11.20 -17.24 -16.16
C MET A 1 11.74 -15.88 -16.67
N PHE A 2 11.18 -15.25 -17.70
CA PHE A 2 11.71 -14.00 -18.30
C PHE A 2 10.72 -12.83 -18.34
N LEU A 3 9.56 -12.95 -17.71
CA LEU A 3 8.54 -11.89 -17.74
C LEU A 3 8.64 -10.90 -16.57
N ILE A 4 9.24 -11.28 -15.44
CA ILE A 4 9.26 -10.47 -14.23
C ILE A 4 10.12 -9.20 -14.35
N PRO A 5 11.34 -9.24 -14.90
CA PRO A 5 12.14 -8.02 -15.07
C PRO A 5 11.54 -7.02 -16.04
N GLN A 6 10.88 -7.49 -17.10
CA GLN A 6 10.22 -6.62 -18.09
C GLN A 6 8.94 -5.98 -17.55
N VAL A 7 8.20 -6.67 -16.68
CA VAL A 7 7.01 -6.12 -16.04
C VAL A 7 7.39 -5.03 -15.03
N VAL A 8 8.47 -5.21 -14.27
CA VAL A 8 8.96 -4.18 -13.33
C VAL A 8 9.45 -2.93 -14.07
N LEU A 9 10.17 -3.08 -15.17
CA LEU A 9 10.62 -1.96 -16.01
C LEU A 9 9.46 -1.20 -16.66
N LEU A 10 8.37 -1.89 -17.01
CA LEU A 10 7.17 -1.27 -17.59
C LEU A 10 6.36 -0.47 -16.56
N ILE A 11 6.37 -0.87 -15.29
CA ILE A 11 5.65 -0.18 -14.20
C ILE A 11 6.14 1.25 -14.00
N GLU A 12 7.43 1.50 -14.16
CA GLU A 12 8.04 2.82 -14.03
C GLU A 12 7.76 3.75 -15.22
N GLN A 13 7.37 3.21 -16.36
CA GLN A 13 7.16 3.96 -17.61
C GLN A 13 5.68 4.12 -17.99
N LEU A 14 4.75 3.71 -17.12
CA LEU A 14 3.32 3.80 -17.41
C LEU A 14 2.83 5.24 -17.39
N THR A 15 2.28 5.70 -18.50
CA THR A 15 1.59 7.00 -18.56
C THR A 15 0.17 6.87 -17.99
N LEU A 16 -0.44 7.99 -17.56
CA LEU A 16 -1.83 8.04 -17.11
C LEU A 16 -2.81 7.45 -18.14
N LYS A 17 -2.53 7.59 -19.43
CA LYS A 17 -3.34 7.01 -20.51
C LYS A 17 -3.27 5.48 -20.50
N HIS A 18 -2.08 4.91 -20.28
CA HIS A 18 -1.90 3.47 -20.15
C HIS A 18 -2.63 2.94 -18.92
N ILE A 19 -2.49 3.60 -17.78
CA ILE A 19 -3.13 3.22 -16.52
C ILE A 19 -4.64 3.21 -16.66
N LYS A 20 -5.25 4.29 -17.19
CA LYS A 20 -6.69 4.37 -17.43
C LYS A 20 -7.19 3.22 -18.32
N ARG A 21 -6.43 2.86 -19.36
CA ARG A 21 -6.77 1.74 -20.24
C ARG A 21 -6.70 0.39 -19.54
N ILE A 22 -5.65 0.17 -18.72
CA ILE A 22 -5.47 -1.06 -17.94
C ILE A 22 -6.61 -1.21 -16.92
N VAL A 23 -6.85 -0.17 -16.11
CA VAL A 23 -7.92 -0.20 -15.10
C VAL A 23 -9.29 -0.42 -15.74
N LYS A 24 -9.57 0.23 -16.88
CA LYS A 24 -10.83 0.00 -17.62
C LYS A 24 -10.99 -1.45 -18.10
N LYS A 25 -9.89 -2.11 -18.44
CA LYS A 25 -9.90 -3.48 -18.96
C LYS A 25 -9.84 -4.55 -17.86
N CYS A 26 -9.05 -4.32 -16.82
CA CYS A 26 -8.70 -5.32 -15.80
C CYS A 26 -9.32 -5.04 -14.43
N GLY A 27 -9.91 -3.86 -14.21
CA GLY A 27 -10.45 -3.43 -12.92
C GLY A 27 -9.39 -2.94 -11.92
N ALA A 28 -8.12 -3.23 -12.15
CA ALA A 28 -7.00 -2.86 -11.28
C ALA A 28 -5.73 -2.57 -12.09
N CYS A 29 -4.76 -1.90 -11.45
CA CYS A 29 -3.45 -1.65 -12.02
C CYS A 29 -2.40 -1.55 -10.90
N LEU A 30 -1.23 -2.14 -11.12
CA LEU A 30 -0.06 -1.96 -10.28
C LEU A 30 0.89 -0.97 -10.95
N VAL A 31 1.21 0.12 -10.26
CA VAL A 31 2.06 1.20 -10.80
C VAL A 31 3.01 1.72 -9.73
N TRP A 32 4.14 2.25 -10.16
CA TRP A 32 5.01 3.00 -9.27
C TRP A 32 4.50 4.44 -9.13
N GLY A 33 4.15 4.84 -7.91
CA GLY A 33 3.53 6.15 -7.63
C GLY A 33 4.41 7.34 -8.03
N GLY A 34 5.72 7.24 -7.91
CA GLY A 34 6.67 8.29 -8.27
C GLY A 34 6.71 8.62 -9.78
N ALA A 35 6.25 7.72 -10.65
CA ALA A 35 6.16 7.98 -12.09
C ALA A 35 4.88 8.75 -12.48
N MET A 36 3.95 8.93 -11.56
CA MET A 36 2.61 9.43 -11.87
C MET A 36 2.38 10.90 -11.51
N ASP A 37 3.34 11.53 -10.84
CA ASP A 37 3.24 12.91 -10.36
C ASP A 37 1.93 13.20 -9.60
N LEU A 38 1.44 12.18 -8.85
CA LEU A 38 0.16 12.24 -8.13
C LEU A 38 0.21 13.17 -6.93
N ALA A 39 1.36 13.25 -6.28
CA ALA A 39 1.56 14.06 -5.07
C ALA A 39 2.98 14.65 -5.07
N PRO A 40 3.30 15.64 -5.94
CA PRO A 40 4.65 16.15 -6.10
C PRO A 40 5.29 16.68 -4.81
N ALA A 41 4.49 17.29 -3.93
CA ALA A 41 4.96 17.76 -2.63
C ALA A 41 5.39 16.60 -1.72
N ASP A 42 4.61 15.50 -1.71
CA ASP A 42 4.93 14.29 -0.96
C ASP A 42 6.20 13.62 -1.52
N ASP A 43 6.33 13.55 -2.84
CA ASP A 43 7.51 12.97 -3.48
C ASP A 43 8.80 13.74 -3.15
N LEU A 44 8.72 15.07 -2.99
CA LEU A 44 9.84 15.90 -2.51
C LEU A 44 10.16 15.62 -1.03
N LEU A 45 9.14 15.52 -0.17
CA LEU A 45 9.31 15.22 1.25
C LEU A 45 9.95 13.85 1.45
N ILE A 46 9.47 12.82 0.76
CA ILE A 46 10.02 11.46 0.83
C ILE A 46 11.50 11.42 0.46
N ARG A 47 11.96 12.21 -0.52
CA ARG A 47 13.39 12.28 -0.90
C ARG A 47 14.28 12.79 0.24
N VAL A 48 13.74 13.61 1.11
CA VAL A 48 14.44 14.12 2.30
C VAL A 48 14.33 13.15 3.47
N GLU A 49 13.15 12.61 3.70
CA GLU A 49 12.84 11.75 4.83
C GLU A 49 13.50 10.37 4.75
N HIS A 50 13.45 9.76 3.58
CA HIS A 50 13.93 8.40 3.37
C HIS A 50 15.42 8.21 3.73
N PRO A 51 16.37 9.06 3.29
CA PRO A 51 17.77 8.94 3.71
C PRO A 51 18.01 9.15 5.20
N LEU A 52 17.10 9.87 5.88
CA LEU A 52 17.20 10.16 7.31
C LEU A 52 16.46 9.13 8.17
N ALA A 53 15.81 8.14 7.55
CA ALA A 53 14.95 7.16 8.21
C ALA A 53 13.87 7.81 9.11
N LEU A 54 13.35 8.97 8.69
CA LEU A 54 12.28 9.70 9.36
C LEU A 54 10.97 9.50 8.60
N ASP A 55 9.85 9.63 9.30
CA ASP A 55 8.52 9.53 8.69
C ASP A 55 7.49 10.45 9.38
N PRO A 56 7.81 11.74 9.54
CA PRO A 56 6.94 12.69 10.24
C PRO A 56 5.65 12.97 9.47
N PHE A 57 5.62 12.70 8.16
CA PHE A 57 4.48 12.96 7.27
C PHE A 57 3.78 11.68 6.82
N LEU A 58 3.89 10.57 7.55
CA LEU A 58 3.24 9.29 7.22
C LEU A 58 1.76 9.46 6.88
N LEU A 59 1.01 10.12 7.73
CA LEU A 59 -0.44 10.31 7.59
C LEU A 59 -0.80 11.13 6.33
N PRO A 60 -0.23 12.34 6.11
CA PRO A 60 -0.45 13.11 4.90
C PRO A 60 0.03 12.40 3.63
N SER A 61 1.17 11.73 3.68
CA SER A 61 1.75 10.98 2.56
C SER A 61 0.79 9.90 2.05
N VAL A 62 0.29 9.07 2.95
CA VAL A 62 -0.67 8.02 2.60
C VAL A 62 -1.97 8.61 2.06
N MET A 63 -2.55 9.61 2.74
CA MET A 63 -3.88 10.10 2.43
C MET A 63 -3.94 11.02 1.22
N SER A 64 -2.88 11.77 0.91
CA SER A 64 -2.82 12.62 -0.29
C SER A 64 -2.99 11.81 -1.57
N LYS A 65 -2.28 10.69 -1.68
CA LYS A 65 -2.36 9.78 -2.83
C LYS A 65 -3.76 9.18 -2.99
N LYS A 66 -4.42 8.82 -1.89
CA LYS A 66 -5.81 8.30 -1.91
C LYS A 66 -6.79 9.38 -2.36
N LYS A 67 -6.59 10.62 -1.89
CA LYS A 67 -7.44 11.76 -2.29
C LYS A 67 -7.30 12.08 -3.77
N VAL A 68 -6.08 12.15 -4.29
CA VAL A 68 -5.82 12.43 -5.71
C VAL A 68 -6.36 11.30 -6.59
N ALA A 69 -6.23 10.04 -6.17
CA ALA A 69 -6.81 8.90 -6.89
C ALA A 69 -8.35 8.90 -6.89
N GLY A 70 -9.00 9.76 -6.10
CA GLY A 70 -10.46 9.84 -6.02
C GLY A 70 -11.09 8.73 -5.20
N SER A 71 -10.33 8.10 -4.31
CA SER A 71 -10.81 7.03 -3.43
C SER A 71 -11.93 7.54 -2.52
N LYS A 72 -13.01 6.78 -2.41
CA LYS A 72 -14.16 7.06 -1.54
C LYS A 72 -14.14 6.19 -0.28
N TYR A 73 -13.60 4.99 -0.40
CA TYR A 73 -13.43 4.01 0.67
C TYR A 73 -11.98 3.55 0.70
N VAL A 74 -11.40 3.48 1.88
CA VAL A 74 -10.00 3.09 2.07
C VAL A 74 -9.90 2.22 3.32
N ALA A 75 -9.34 1.03 3.19
CA ALA A 75 -8.91 0.21 4.32
C ALA A 75 -7.41 0.44 4.53
N ILE A 76 -7.02 0.81 5.75
CA ILE A 76 -5.63 1.02 6.15
C ILE A 76 -5.18 -0.15 7.02
N ASP A 77 -4.14 -0.85 6.59
CA ASP A 77 -3.44 -1.84 7.38
C ASP A 77 -2.39 -1.16 8.28
N ILE A 78 -2.49 -1.35 9.58
CA ILE A 78 -1.56 -0.83 10.58
C ILE A 78 -0.88 -2.03 11.27
N PRO A 79 0.25 -2.51 10.74
CA PRO A 79 0.99 -3.58 11.39
C PRO A 79 1.57 -3.10 12.73
N ARG A 80 1.33 -3.88 13.79
CA ARG A 80 1.87 -3.64 15.13
C ARG A 80 2.83 -4.76 15.53
N GLY A 81 4.02 -4.37 15.98
CA GLY A 81 5.04 -5.32 16.42
C GLY A 81 6.36 -4.62 16.75
N PRO A 82 7.32 -5.32 17.37
CA PRO A 82 8.56 -4.71 17.86
C PRO A 82 9.41 -4.06 16.76
N GLU A 83 9.37 -4.60 15.56
CA GLU A 83 10.15 -4.11 14.40
C GLU A 83 9.30 -3.27 13.43
N THR A 84 8.05 -2.98 13.77
CA THR A 84 7.19 -2.11 12.98
C THR A 84 7.24 -0.66 13.45
N LYS A 85 6.62 0.24 12.69
CA LYS A 85 6.48 1.66 13.07
C LYS A 85 5.63 1.83 14.33
N MET A 86 4.62 0.97 14.51
CA MET A 86 3.73 0.96 15.69
C MET A 86 4.10 -0.20 16.60
N LYS A 87 4.72 0.11 17.73
CA LYS A 87 5.20 -0.93 18.66
C LYS A 87 4.14 -1.38 19.65
N THR A 88 3.23 -0.51 20.03
CA THR A 88 2.17 -0.78 21.00
C THR A 88 0.77 -0.68 20.39
N ASN A 89 -0.23 -1.24 21.07
CA ASN A 89 -1.63 -1.10 20.66
C ASN A 89 -2.10 0.35 20.72
N GLU A 90 -1.70 1.06 21.76
CA GLU A 90 -2.07 2.47 21.99
C GLU A 90 -1.56 3.38 20.87
N GLU A 91 -0.34 3.14 20.38
CA GLU A 91 0.22 3.86 19.23
C GLU A 91 -0.57 3.56 17.95
N ALA A 92 -0.86 2.29 17.70
CA ALA A 92 -1.62 1.85 16.52
C ALA A 92 -3.06 2.39 16.54
N GLU A 93 -3.74 2.36 17.69
CA GLU A 93 -5.08 2.93 17.86
C GLU A 93 -5.11 4.45 17.68
N ARG A 94 -4.09 5.15 18.16
CA ARG A 94 -3.96 6.59 17.96
C ARG A 94 -3.83 6.91 16.48
N LEU A 95 -2.92 6.22 15.79
CA LEU A 95 -2.74 6.38 14.35
C LEU A 95 -4.02 6.05 13.57
N ALA A 96 -4.75 5.02 13.96
CA ALA A 96 -6.03 4.67 13.35
C ALA A 96 -7.06 5.80 13.50
N LYS A 97 -7.18 6.39 14.70
CA LYS A 97 -8.07 7.54 14.96
C LYS A 97 -7.69 8.75 14.11
N ASP A 98 -6.39 8.99 13.95
CA ASP A 98 -5.88 10.09 13.12
C ASP A 98 -6.21 9.88 11.64
N PHE A 99 -6.04 8.66 11.10
CA PHE A 99 -6.46 8.31 9.74
C PHE A 99 -7.96 8.50 9.51
N ILE A 100 -8.79 8.02 10.43
CA ILE A 100 -10.25 8.17 10.37
C ILE A 100 -10.65 9.64 10.40
N SER A 101 -10.05 10.42 11.31
CA SER A 101 -10.32 11.86 11.45
C SER A 101 -9.93 12.64 10.19
N LEU A 102 -8.75 12.36 9.64
CA LEU A 102 -8.29 12.98 8.39
C LEU A 102 -9.16 12.55 7.21
N GLY A 103 -9.54 11.27 7.14
CA GLY A 103 -10.45 10.74 6.13
C GLY A 103 -11.76 11.50 6.08
N LYS A 104 -12.40 11.75 7.24
CA LYS A 104 -13.64 12.55 7.35
C LYS A 104 -13.45 13.96 6.77
N ARG A 105 -12.32 14.62 7.09
CA ARG A 105 -12.01 15.97 6.57
C ARG A 105 -11.79 15.98 5.07
N LEU A 106 -11.27 14.89 4.50
CA LEU A 106 -11.02 14.73 3.06
C LEU A 106 -12.24 14.19 2.30
N GLY A 107 -13.32 13.81 2.99
CA GLY A 107 -14.49 13.18 2.37
C GLY A 107 -14.22 11.75 1.90
N ILE A 108 -13.38 11.03 2.63
CA ILE A 108 -13.02 9.61 2.40
C ILE A 108 -13.47 8.79 3.59
N ASN A 109 -14.20 7.71 3.37
CA ASN A 109 -14.49 6.72 4.40
C ASN A 109 -13.24 5.87 4.64
N VAL A 110 -12.73 5.90 5.85
CA VAL A 110 -11.51 5.19 6.24
C VAL A 110 -11.83 4.20 7.34
N ASP A 111 -11.50 2.94 7.10
CA ASP A 111 -11.45 1.88 8.09
C ASP A 111 -9.99 1.47 8.32
N CYS A 112 -9.66 1.11 9.56
CA CYS A 112 -8.31 0.72 9.93
C CYS A 112 -8.32 -0.68 10.53
N ALA A 113 -7.44 -1.54 10.05
CA ALA A 113 -7.17 -2.86 10.62
C ALA A 113 -5.80 -2.83 11.32
N ILE A 114 -5.80 -3.03 12.65
CA ILE A 114 -4.56 -3.25 13.38
C ILE A 114 -4.22 -4.72 13.26
N THR A 115 -3.09 -5.00 12.63
CA THR A 115 -2.69 -6.37 12.30
C THR A 115 -1.39 -6.76 12.99
N ARG A 116 -1.11 -8.05 12.98
CA ARG A 116 0.13 -8.60 13.50
C ARG A 116 1.31 -8.21 12.60
N GLY A 117 2.36 -7.67 13.20
CA GLY A 117 3.57 -7.20 12.50
C GLY A 117 4.85 -7.60 13.21
N ASP A 118 4.83 -8.68 14.00
CA ASP A 118 5.98 -9.20 14.76
C ASP A 118 6.89 -10.12 13.93
N GLN A 119 6.47 -10.45 12.72
CA GLN A 119 7.27 -11.23 11.76
C GLN A 119 6.87 -10.85 10.33
N PRO A 120 7.74 -11.10 9.34
CA PRO A 120 7.39 -10.99 7.93
C PRO A 120 6.19 -11.87 7.59
N ILE A 121 5.37 -11.42 6.63
CA ILE A 121 4.26 -12.20 6.10
C ILE A 121 4.68 -12.87 4.79
N GLY A 122 4.15 -14.05 4.52
CA GLY A 122 4.58 -14.86 3.38
C GLY A 122 5.91 -15.56 3.63
N HIS A 123 6.48 -16.17 2.61
CA HIS A 123 7.71 -16.98 2.69
C HIS A 123 8.86 -16.41 1.86
N ALA A 124 8.58 -15.52 0.92
CA ALA A 124 9.56 -15.00 0.00
C ALA A 124 10.23 -13.73 0.54
N ILE A 125 11.55 -13.63 0.38
CA ILE A 125 12.34 -12.45 0.70
C ILE A 125 13.18 -12.09 -0.52
N GLY A 126 13.03 -10.85 -0.97
CA GLY A 126 13.72 -10.31 -2.13
C GLY A 126 12.80 -10.06 -3.32
N PRO A 127 13.04 -8.99 -4.11
CA PRO A 127 12.08 -8.47 -5.08
C PRO A 127 11.56 -9.49 -6.10
N ALA A 128 12.42 -10.34 -6.62
CA ALA A 128 12.03 -11.34 -7.61
C ALA A 128 11.20 -12.49 -7.01
N LEU A 129 11.55 -12.92 -5.79
CA LEU A 129 10.84 -13.97 -5.08
C LEU A 129 9.49 -13.48 -4.58
N GLU A 130 9.44 -12.27 -4.04
CA GLU A 130 8.21 -11.61 -3.59
C GLU A 130 7.23 -11.40 -4.74
N ALA A 131 7.72 -10.95 -5.91
CA ALA A 131 6.88 -10.81 -7.11
C ALA A 131 6.30 -12.15 -7.57
N ARG A 132 7.09 -13.22 -7.49
CA ARG A 132 6.63 -14.58 -7.80
C ARG A 132 5.57 -15.04 -6.80
N GLU A 133 5.80 -14.85 -5.50
CA GLU A 133 4.85 -15.22 -4.45
C GLU A 133 3.54 -14.42 -4.59
N ALA A 134 3.62 -13.14 -4.94
CA ALA A 134 2.44 -12.32 -5.22
C ALA A 134 1.61 -12.87 -6.40
N LEU A 135 2.26 -13.29 -7.47
CA LEU A 135 1.58 -13.93 -8.61
C LEU A 135 0.93 -15.27 -8.23
N GLU A 136 1.64 -16.11 -7.47
CA GLU A 136 1.09 -17.38 -6.97
C GLU A 136 -0.11 -17.12 -6.03
N SER A 137 -0.04 -16.10 -5.19
CA SER A 137 -1.15 -15.68 -4.31
C SER A 137 -2.38 -15.26 -5.11
N LEU A 138 -2.20 -14.46 -6.16
CA LEU A 138 -3.29 -14.07 -7.07
C LEU A 138 -3.91 -15.26 -7.82
N MET A 139 -3.16 -16.36 -7.97
CA MET A 139 -3.66 -17.62 -8.53
C MET A 139 -4.25 -18.57 -7.47
N GLY A 140 -4.37 -18.13 -6.21
CA GLY A 140 -4.91 -18.92 -5.11
C GLY A 140 -3.93 -19.95 -4.51
N ARG A 141 -2.63 -19.82 -4.77
CA ARG A 141 -1.56 -20.73 -4.32
C ARG A 141 -0.54 -20.06 -3.40
N GLY A 142 -0.90 -18.91 -2.83
CA GLY A 142 -0.04 -18.17 -1.93
C GLY A 142 0.03 -18.78 -0.52
N PRO A 143 0.98 -18.29 0.32
CA PRO A 143 1.05 -18.64 1.72
C PRO A 143 -0.26 -18.33 2.46
N GLU A 144 -0.63 -19.19 3.38
CA GLU A 144 -1.91 -19.09 4.10
C GLU A 144 -2.03 -17.79 4.90
N ASP A 145 -0.97 -17.39 5.59
CA ASP A 145 -0.92 -16.17 6.39
C ASP A 145 -1.15 -14.91 5.53
N LEU A 146 -0.49 -14.85 4.36
CA LEU A 146 -0.67 -13.78 3.38
C LEU A 146 -2.09 -13.76 2.82
N MET A 147 -2.61 -14.92 2.42
CA MET A 147 -3.95 -15.05 1.86
C MET A 147 -5.02 -14.64 2.88
N ASN A 148 -4.91 -15.10 4.11
CA ASN A 148 -5.84 -14.76 5.20
C ASN A 148 -5.82 -13.26 5.52
N LYS A 149 -4.63 -12.65 5.58
CA LYS A 149 -4.50 -11.20 5.82
C LYS A 149 -5.14 -10.39 4.70
N VAL A 150 -4.82 -10.72 3.45
CA VAL A 150 -5.36 -10.00 2.27
C VAL A 150 -6.88 -10.15 2.19
N ALA A 151 -7.41 -11.36 2.41
CA ALA A 151 -8.85 -11.60 2.40
C ALA A 151 -9.56 -10.83 3.53
N SER A 152 -8.98 -10.80 4.74
CA SER A 152 -9.54 -10.08 5.89
C SER A 152 -9.60 -8.56 5.64
N ILE A 153 -8.51 -7.97 5.14
CA ILE A 153 -8.47 -6.53 4.84
C ILE A 153 -9.36 -6.20 3.63
N GLY A 154 -9.36 -7.05 2.60
CA GLY A 154 -10.23 -6.88 1.44
C GLY A 154 -11.70 -6.95 1.81
N GLY A 155 -12.07 -7.83 2.74
CA GLY A 155 -13.44 -7.95 3.24
C GLY A 155 -13.98 -6.71 3.96
N ILE A 156 -13.10 -5.81 4.44
CA ILE A 156 -13.51 -4.52 5.02
C ILE A 156 -14.09 -3.59 3.94
N LEU A 157 -13.66 -3.74 2.69
CA LEU A 157 -14.08 -2.89 1.57
C LEU A 157 -15.33 -3.40 0.83
N LEU A 158 -15.78 -4.63 1.11
CA LEU A 158 -16.94 -5.27 0.48
C LEU A 158 -18.19 -5.16 1.33
#